data_f01c491b8940403a011880f350a1917a
#
_entry.id   f01c491b8940403a011880f350a1917a
#
_cell.length_a   1.000
_cell.length_b   1.000
_cell.length_c   1.000
_cell.angle_alpha   90.00
_cell.angle_beta   90.00
_cell.angle_gamma   90.00
#
_symmetry.space_group_name_H-M   'P 1'
#
loop_
_entity.id
_entity.type
_entity.pdbx_description
1 polymer ?
#
loop_
_entity_poly.entity_id
_entity_poly.type
_entity_poly.pdbx_seq_one_letter_code
_entity_poly.pdbx_strand_id
1 'polypeptide(L)'
;MSTAEIDKLVYDYTTEHGGIPAPLNYQGFPKSVCTSINNEICHGIPDENIILEEGDIINVDVSTILDGYFSDASRMFMIGKVSERAEKLVRVTQECVELGLAQAKPWNHLGDIADAINSHAKANGYSVVEEIGGHGVGLEFHEEPWVSYVTPKGSEMLLVPGMILPSNQ
;
A
#
# COMPACT_ATOMS: atom_id res chain seq x y z
N MET A 1 -10.79 -18.95 4.25
CA MET A 1 -9.62 -18.47 5.03
C MET A 1 -10.03 -17.21 5.77
N SER A 2 -9.71 -17.13 7.06
CA SER A 2 -9.93 -15.90 7.82
C SER A 2 -8.79 -14.90 7.61
N THR A 3 -9.01 -13.64 7.93
CA THR A 3 -7.93 -12.65 7.91
C THR A 3 -6.90 -12.90 9.02
N ALA A 4 -7.29 -13.51 10.13
CA ALA A 4 -6.35 -13.96 11.16
C ALA A 4 -5.43 -15.11 10.68
N GLU A 5 -5.86 -15.94 9.75
CA GLU A 5 -4.98 -16.96 9.12
C GLU A 5 -3.95 -16.28 8.20
N ILE A 6 -4.31 -15.17 7.54
CA ILE A 6 -3.35 -14.36 6.76
C ILE A 6 -2.32 -13.73 7.71
N ASP A 7 -2.76 -13.14 8.83
CA ASP A 7 -1.88 -12.59 9.86
C ASP A 7 -0.87 -13.63 10.37
N LYS A 8 -1.36 -14.82 10.70
CA LYS A 8 -0.50 -15.92 11.13
C LYS A 8 0.53 -16.31 10.07
N LEU A 9 0.09 -16.43 8.80
CA LEU A 9 0.98 -16.76 7.68
C LEU A 9 2.09 -15.72 7.51
N VAL A 10 1.74 -14.43 7.55
CA VAL A 10 2.70 -13.34 7.43
C VAL A 10 3.65 -13.31 8.62
N TYR A 11 3.15 -13.49 9.85
CA TYR A 11 3.96 -13.56 11.05
C TYR A 11 4.99 -14.70 10.96
N ASP A 12 4.52 -15.92 10.69
CA ASP A 12 5.37 -17.11 10.63
C ASP A 12 6.46 -16.93 9.55
N TYR A 13 6.06 -16.55 8.35
CA TYR A 13 7.00 -16.36 7.23
C TYR A 13 8.06 -15.28 7.53
N THR A 14 7.63 -14.14 8.06
CA THR A 14 8.53 -13.02 8.39
C THR A 14 9.54 -13.45 9.46
N THR A 15 9.09 -14.10 10.53
CA THR A 15 9.96 -14.51 11.63
C THR A 15 10.88 -15.66 11.28
N GLU A 16 10.43 -16.62 10.49
CA GLU A 16 11.24 -17.72 9.96
C GLU A 16 12.41 -17.23 9.07
N HIS A 17 12.22 -16.08 8.42
CA HIS A 17 13.26 -15.44 7.60
C HIS A 17 14.08 -14.38 8.34
N GLY A 18 13.97 -14.31 9.68
CA GLY A 18 14.75 -13.42 10.53
C GLY A 18 14.23 -11.97 10.55
N GLY A 19 13.11 -11.69 9.94
CA GLY A 19 12.45 -10.39 9.99
C GLY A 19 11.55 -10.22 11.23
N ILE A 20 11.12 -9.00 11.46
CA ILE A 20 10.15 -8.63 12.49
C ILE A 20 8.96 -7.95 11.77
N PRO A 21 7.70 -8.39 12.00
CA PRO A 21 6.54 -7.68 11.47
C PRO A 21 6.48 -6.25 12.02
N ALA A 22 6.64 -5.25 11.17
CA ALA A 22 6.73 -3.86 11.59
C ALA A 22 5.42 -3.30 12.20
N PRO A 23 4.21 -3.71 11.74
CA PRO A 23 2.97 -3.22 12.32
C PRO A 23 2.73 -3.70 13.75
N LEU A 24 3.26 -4.88 14.13
CA LEU A 24 2.97 -5.49 15.42
C LEU A 24 3.43 -4.62 16.59
N ASN A 25 2.48 -4.17 17.40
CA ASN A 25 2.65 -3.23 18.53
C ASN A 25 3.04 -1.79 18.13
N TYR A 26 3.13 -1.49 16.82
CA TYR A 26 3.36 -0.12 16.38
C TYR A 26 2.13 0.74 16.70
N GLN A 27 2.30 1.78 17.50
CA GLN A 27 1.21 2.64 17.99
C GLN A 27 -0.01 1.88 18.55
N GLY A 28 0.22 0.67 19.08
CA GLY A 28 -0.84 -0.16 19.65
C GLY A 28 -1.56 -1.08 18.65
N PHE A 29 -1.11 -1.14 17.39
CA PHE A 29 -1.69 -2.07 16.40
C PHE A 29 -1.40 -3.52 16.82
N PRO A 30 -2.43 -4.41 16.89
CA PRO A 30 -2.29 -5.70 17.58
C PRO A 30 -1.86 -6.86 16.67
N LYS A 31 -1.58 -6.62 15.38
CA LYS A 31 -1.39 -7.65 14.37
C LYS A 31 -0.12 -7.42 13.54
N SER A 32 0.27 -8.43 12.76
CA SER A 32 1.52 -8.42 11.98
C SER A 32 1.37 -7.88 10.57
N VAL A 33 0.14 -7.67 10.12
CA VAL A 33 -0.22 -7.25 8.77
C VAL A 33 -1.53 -6.47 8.82
N CYS A 34 -1.74 -5.55 7.90
CA CYS A 34 -3.08 -4.96 7.70
C CYS A 34 -3.82 -5.74 6.61
N THR A 35 -5.11 -5.99 6.82
CA THR A 35 -5.98 -6.67 5.85
C THR A 35 -7.27 -5.88 5.68
N SER A 36 -7.39 -5.15 4.57
CA SER A 36 -8.52 -4.25 4.32
C SER A 36 -9.41 -4.84 3.22
N ILE A 37 -10.67 -5.16 3.55
CA ILE A 37 -11.61 -5.86 2.67
C ILE A 37 -12.63 -4.87 2.11
N ASN A 38 -12.87 -4.97 0.80
CA ASN A 38 -13.92 -4.26 0.08
C ASN A 38 -13.88 -2.74 0.29
N ASN A 39 -14.68 -2.21 1.22
CA ASN A 39 -14.81 -0.78 1.50
C ASN A 39 -13.92 -0.29 2.66
N GLU A 40 -13.14 -1.14 3.29
CA GLU A 40 -12.07 -0.71 4.19
C GLU A 40 -10.94 -0.11 3.36
N ILE A 41 -10.60 1.15 3.62
CA ILE A 41 -9.60 1.87 2.84
C ILE A 41 -8.18 1.37 3.16
N CYS A 42 -7.85 1.29 4.46
CA CYS A 42 -6.53 0.84 4.95
C CYS A 42 -6.61 0.42 6.42
N HIS A 43 -5.51 -0.16 6.92
CA HIS A 43 -5.27 -0.52 8.32
C HIS A 43 -6.34 -1.47 8.93
N GLY A 44 -7.00 -2.28 8.10
CA GLY A 44 -7.92 -3.33 8.58
C GLY A 44 -7.19 -4.31 9.52
N ILE A 45 -7.82 -4.59 10.68
CA ILE A 45 -7.23 -5.46 11.71
C ILE A 45 -7.66 -6.90 11.44
N PRO A 46 -6.72 -7.83 11.22
CA PRO A 46 -7.04 -9.25 11.07
C PRO A 46 -7.84 -9.84 12.22
N ASP A 47 -8.92 -10.56 11.90
CA ASP A 47 -9.83 -11.18 12.86
C ASP A 47 -10.21 -12.61 12.43
N GLU A 48 -10.42 -13.52 13.39
CA GLU A 48 -10.80 -14.91 13.13
C GLU A 48 -12.23 -15.05 12.58
N ASN A 49 -13.09 -14.08 12.85
CA ASN A 49 -14.48 -14.08 12.41
C ASN A 49 -14.67 -13.42 11.04
N ILE A 50 -13.63 -12.74 10.50
CA ILE A 50 -13.65 -12.15 9.16
C ILE A 50 -13.14 -13.18 8.18
N ILE A 51 -14.06 -13.86 7.51
CA ILE A 51 -13.78 -14.92 6.54
C ILE A 51 -13.90 -14.36 5.12
N LEU A 52 -12.87 -14.56 4.30
CA LEU A 52 -12.91 -14.17 2.90
C LEU A 52 -13.91 -15.00 2.11
N GLU A 53 -14.76 -14.35 1.35
CA GLU A 53 -15.78 -14.95 0.51
C GLU A 53 -15.51 -14.71 -0.99
N GLU A 54 -16.10 -15.53 -1.84
CA GLU A 54 -16.03 -15.29 -3.29
C GLU A 54 -16.70 -13.94 -3.65
N GLY A 55 -15.99 -13.11 -4.37
CA GLY A 55 -16.42 -11.77 -4.74
C GLY A 55 -15.73 -10.66 -3.95
N ASP A 56 -15.04 -10.98 -2.87
CA ASP A 56 -14.27 -10.01 -2.11
C ASP A 56 -13.03 -9.54 -2.86
N ILE A 57 -12.66 -8.30 -2.61
CA ILE A 57 -11.30 -7.77 -2.87
C ILE A 57 -10.66 -7.46 -1.53
N ILE A 58 -9.39 -7.75 -1.39
CA ILE A 58 -8.64 -7.50 -0.14
C ILE A 58 -7.28 -6.88 -0.45
N ASN A 59 -6.94 -5.81 0.25
CA ASN A 59 -5.58 -5.32 0.34
C ASN A 59 -4.87 -6.03 1.49
N VAL A 60 -3.71 -6.59 1.20
CA VAL A 60 -2.80 -7.17 2.20
C VAL A 60 -1.55 -6.31 2.22
N ASP A 61 -1.32 -5.64 3.34
CA ASP A 61 -0.27 -4.65 3.51
C ASP A 61 0.77 -5.17 4.52
N VAL A 62 1.93 -5.52 4.00
CA VAL A 62 3.01 -6.20 4.72
C VAL A 62 4.19 -5.26 4.89
N SER A 63 4.53 -4.97 6.14
CA SER A 63 5.72 -4.21 6.47
C SER A 63 6.62 -5.03 7.38
N THR A 64 7.92 -5.00 7.09
CA THR A 64 8.90 -5.86 7.75
C THR A 64 10.12 -5.06 8.17
N ILE A 65 10.67 -5.37 9.34
CA ILE A 65 11.99 -4.90 9.78
C ILE A 65 12.98 -6.04 9.56
N LEU A 66 14.04 -5.78 8.79
CA LEU A 66 15.15 -6.71 8.60
C LEU A 66 16.48 -5.97 8.76
N ASP A 67 17.34 -6.47 9.62
CA ASP A 67 18.64 -5.85 9.95
C ASP A 67 18.54 -4.38 10.37
N GLY A 68 17.41 -3.98 10.99
CA GLY A 68 17.15 -2.61 11.45
C GLY A 68 16.58 -1.68 10.39
N TYR A 69 16.29 -2.17 9.18
CA TYR A 69 15.66 -1.40 8.12
C TYR A 69 14.22 -1.83 7.90
N PHE A 70 13.36 -0.86 7.65
CA PHE A 70 11.95 -1.07 7.34
C PHE A 70 11.73 -1.22 5.84
N SER A 71 10.84 -2.12 5.48
CA SER A 71 10.25 -2.24 4.15
C SER A 71 8.73 -2.25 4.28
N ASP A 72 8.05 -1.73 3.27
CA ASP A 72 6.60 -1.58 3.25
C ASP A 72 6.09 -1.83 1.84
N ALA A 73 5.16 -2.76 1.69
CA ALA A 73 4.54 -3.09 0.40
C ALA A 73 3.15 -3.69 0.59
N SER A 74 2.20 -3.23 -0.20
CA SER A 74 0.86 -3.78 -0.20
C SER A 74 0.45 -4.33 -1.56
N ARG A 75 -0.53 -5.24 -1.56
CA ARG A 75 -1.08 -5.80 -2.77
C ARG A 75 -2.56 -6.13 -2.63
N MET A 76 -3.32 -5.82 -3.71
CA MET A 76 -4.70 -6.22 -3.85
C MET A 76 -4.82 -7.65 -4.36
N PHE A 77 -5.75 -8.41 -3.76
CA PHE A 77 -6.15 -9.74 -4.22
C PHE A 77 -7.65 -9.78 -4.49
N MET A 78 -8.03 -10.47 -5.55
CA MET A 78 -9.42 -10.76 -5.88
C MET A 78 -9.73 -12.21 -5.48
N ILE A 79 -10.78 -12.41 -4.68
CA ILE A 79 -11.14 -13.72 -4.16
C ILE A 79 -12.19 -14.35 -5.07
N GLY A 80 -11.76 -15.34 -5.83
CA GLY A 80 -12.62 -15.99 -6.81
C GLY A 80 -13.10 -15.03 -7.90
N LYS A 81 -14.39 -15.12 -8.27
CA LYS A 81 -14.99 -14.26 -9.28
C LYS A 81 -15.57 -13.00 -8.61
N VAL A 82 -14.93 -11.87 -8.84
CA VAL A 82 -15.40 -10.55 -8.37
C VAL A 82 -16.33 -9.88 -9.39
N SER A 83 -17.00 -8.80 -8.96
CA SER A 83 -17.81 -7.98 -9.86
C SER A 83 -16.92 -7.22 -10.87
N GLU A 84 -17.46 -6.92 -12.06
CA GLU A 84 -16.78 -6.11 -13.08
C GLU A 84 -16.33 -4.73 -12.52
N ARG A 85 -17.10 -4.17 -11.58
CA ARG A 85 -16.75 -2.92 -10.89
C ARG A 85 -15.52 -3.08 -10.02
N ALA A 86 -15.45 -4.15 -9.24
CA ALA A 86 -14.31 -4.44 -8.36
C ALA A 86 -13.06 -4.77 -9.18
N GLU A 87 -13.20 -5.61 -10.21
CA GLU A 87 -12.10 -5.94 -11.14
C GLU A 87 -11.54 -4.68 -11.81
N LYS A 88 -12.43 -3.79 -12.31
CA LYS A 88 -12.00 -2.52 -12.90
C LYS A 88 -11.27 -1.65 -11.89
N LEU A 89 -11.76 -1.56 -10.64
CA LEU A 89 -11.11 -0.77 -9.58
C LEU A 89 -9.69 -1.29 -9.31
N VAL A 90 -9.53 -2.58 -9.07
CA VAL A 90 -8.23 -3.20 -8.80
C VAL A 90 -7.26 -2.97 -9.97
N ARG A 91 -7.70 -3.19 -11.19
CA ARG A 91 -6.88 -2.99 -12.38
C ARG A 91 -6.45 -1.53 -12.55
N VAL A 92 -7.39 -0.58 -12.43
CA VAL A 92 -7.06 0.85 -12.57
C VAL A 92 -6.13 1.32 -11.46
N THR A 93 -6.28 0.81 -10.23
CA THR A 93 -5.38 1.12 -9.13
C THR A 93 -3.97 0.59 -9.41
N GLN A 94 -3.84 -0.63 -9.90
CA GLN A 94 -2.55 -1.18 -10.32
C GLN A 94 -1.91 -0.34 -11.43
N GLU A 95 -2.68 0.04 -12.45
CA GLU A 95 -2.22 0.93 -13.52
C GLU A 95 -1.74 2.29 -12.96
N CYS A 96 -2.44 2.85 -11.95
CA CYS A 96 -2.02 4.07 -11.26
C CYS A 96 -0.64 3.92 -10.61
N VAL A 97 -0.42 2.81 -9.88
CA VAL A 97 0.88 2.52 -9.25
C VAL A 97 1.99 2.41 -10.30
N GLU A 98 1.78 1.67 -11.37
CA GLU A 98 2.75 1.50 -12.46
C GLU A 98 3.10 2.84 -13.14
N LEU A 99 2.10 3.68 -13.39
CA LEU A 99 2.28 5.02 -13.96
C LEU A 99 3.01 5.95 -13.00
N GLY A 100 2.69 5.91 -11.70
CA GLY A 100 3.39 6.65 -10.66
C GLY A 100 4.87 6.23 -10.56
N LEU A 101 5.12 4.92 -10.48
CA LEU A 101 6.49 4.37 -10.46
C LEU A 101 7.30 4.76 -11.70
N ALA A 102 6.67 4.83 -12.86
CA ALA A 102 7.33 5.28 -14.08
C ALA A 102 7.82 6.74 -14.01
N GLN A 103 7.26 7.55 -13.09
CA GLN A 103 7.70 8.91 -12.81
C GLN A 103 8.75 8.99 -11.68
N ALA A 104 8.96 7.94 -10.90
CA ALA A 104 9.95 7.89 -9.83
C ALA A 104 11.38 7.83 -10.40
N LYS A 105 11.78 8.91 -11.02
CA LYS A 105 13.10 9.07 -11.68
C LYS A 105 13.89 10.17 -11.00
N PRO A 106 15.22 10.07 -10.95
CA PRO A 106 16.06 11.17 -10.49
C PRO A 106 15.69 12.49 -11.18
N TRP A 107 15.52 13.52 -10.38
CA TRP A 107 15.25 14.89 -10.82
C TRP A 107 13.81 15.17 -11.29
N ASN A 108 12.92 14.20 -11.22
CA ASN A 108 11.48 14.44 -11.21
C ASN A 108 11.03 14.93 -9.82
N HIS A 109 9.83 15.46 -9.72
CA HIS A 109 9.21 15.86 -8.46
C HIS A 109 8.24 14.80 -7.94
N LEU A 110 7.94 14.81 -6.65
CA LEU A 110 6.86 13.96 -6.08
C LEU A 110 5.52 14.26 -6.75
N GLY A 111 5.27 15.52 -7.12
CA GLY A 111 4.08 15.92 -7.88
C GLY A 111 3.98 15.28 -9.27
N ASP A 112 5.08 14.85 -9.88
CA ASP A 112 5.03 14.12 -11.16
C ASP A 112 4.43 12.71 -10.96
N ILE A 113 4.74 12.06 -9.83
CA ILE A 113 4.14 10.79 -9.41
C ILE A 113 2.64 11.00 -9.14
N ALA A 114 2.33 11.99 -8.32
CA ALA A 114 0.96 12.32 -7.93
C ALA A 114 0.06 12.63 -9.14
N ASP A 115 0.53 13.47 -10.05
CA ASP A 115 -0.22 13.85 -11.25
C ASP A 115 -0.48 12.65 -12.18
N ALA A 116 0.48 11.76 -12.35
CA ALA A 116 0.32 10.55 -13.14
C ALA A 116 -0.79 9.65 -12.56
N ILE A 117 -0.79 9.43 -11.24
CA ILE A 117 -1.78 8.64 -10.52
C ILE A 117 -3.17 9.30 -10.62
N ASN A 118 -3.28 10.56 -10.22
CA ASN A 118 -4.53 11.28 -10.13
C ASN A 118 -5.18 11.48 -11.50
N SER A 119 -4.41 11.80 -12.53
CA SER A 119 -4.91 11.96 -13.89
C SER A 119 -5.46 10.65 -14.46
N HIS A 120 -4.78 9.52 -14.22
CA HIS A 120 -5.25 8.21 -14.67
C HIS A 120 -6.50 7.76 -13.91
N ALA A 121 -6.56 7.93 -12.60
CA ALA A 121 -7.73 7.64 -11.79
C ALA A 121 -8.95 8.43 -12.29
N LYS A 122 -8.81 9.74 -12.46
CA LYS A 122 -9.89 10.63 -12.98
C LYS A 122 -10.34 10.26 -14.39
N ALA A 123 -9.42 9.92 -15.29
CA ALA A 123 -9.76 9.49 -16.64
C ALA A 123 -10.60 8.20 -16.67
N ASN A 124 -10.47 7.36 -15.65
CA ASN A 124 -11.25 6.14 -15.47
C ASN A 124 -12.52 6.30 -14.63
N GLY A 125 -12.82 7.53 -14.18
CA GLY A 125 -14.02 7.86 -13.41
C GLY A 125 -13.89 7.62 -11.90
N TYR A 126 -12.64 7.56 -11.39
CA TYR A 126 -12.34 7.44 -9.97
C TYR A 126 -11.77 8.75 -9.40
N SER A 127 -11.77 8.84 -8.08
CA SER A 127 -11.05 9.88 -7.33
C SER A 127 -10.03 9.24 -6.39
N VAL A 128 -8.93 9.92 -6.17
CA VAL A 128 -7.94 9.56 -5.17
C VAL A 128 -8.35 10.14 -3.82
N VAL A 129 -8.14 9.40 -2.74
CA VAL A 129 -8.40 9.87 -1.37
C VAL A 129 -7.28 10.84 -0.99
N GLU A 130 -7.65 12.10 -0.73
CA GLU A 130 -6.68 13.18 -0.51
C GLU A 130 -5.98 13.09 0.85
N GLU A 131 -6.67 12.52 1.86
CA GLU A 131 -6.18 12.39 3.22
C GLU A 131 -5.21 11.23 3.42
N ILE A 132 -5.06 10.36 2.42
CA ILE A 132 -4.16 9.21 2.44
C ILE A 132 -3.07 9.42 1.41
N GLY A 133 -1.84 9.15 1.79
CA GLY A 133 -0.66 9.28 0.93
C GLY A 133 0.40 8.26 1.28
N GLY A 134 1.49 8.29 0.54
CA GLY A 134 2.69 7.54 0.85
C GLY A 134 3.63 8.33 1.78
N HIS A 135 4.75 7.72 2.07
CA HIS A 135 5.76 8.27 2.96
C HIS A 135 7.16 7.76 2.60
N GLY A 136 8.19 8.31 3.17
CA GLY A 136 9.52 7.70 3.16
C GLY A 136 9.56 6.48 4.09
N VAL A 137 10.43 5.53 3.81
CA VAL A 137 10.66 4.34 4.64
C VAL A 137 12.15 3.98 4.65
N GLY A 138 12.66 3.50 5.76
CA GLY A 138 14.06 3.09 5.83
C GLY A 138 14.52 2.80 7.26
N LEU A 139 14.99 3.81 7.99
CA LEU A 139 15.39 3.66 9.38
C LEU A 139 14.21 3.75 10.35
N GLU A 140 13.16 4.45 9.93
CA GLU A 140 11.90 4.53 10.65
C GLU A 140 10.79 3.92 9.77
N PHE A 141 9.69 3.51 10.39
CA PHE A 141 8.54 2.97 9.66
C PHE A 141 7.90 4.04 8.76
N HIS A 142 7.77 5.26 9.27
CA HIS A 142 7.26 6.40 8.54
C HIS A 142 8.28 7.54 8.64
N GLU A 143 8.87 7.90 7.51
CA GLU A 143 9.84 8.99 7.38
C GLU A 143 9.33 10.04 6.40
N GLU A 144 9.92 11.22 6.43
CA GLU A 144 9.79 12.19 5.35
C GLU A 144 10.39 11.63 4.03
N PRO A 145 9.86 12.00 2.88
CA PRO A 145 8.77 12.96 2.71
C PRO A 145 7.38 12.32 2.82
N TRP A 146 6.39 13.10 3.16
CA TRP A 146 5.00 12.78 2.89
C TRP A 146 4.75 12.83 1.38
N VAL A 147 4.10 11.81 0.82
CA VAL A 147 3.82 11.69 -0.61
C VAL A 147 2.32 11.81 -0.86
N SER A 148 1.86 12.99 -1.21
CA SER A 148 0.48 13.18 -1.68
C SER A 148 0.30 12.58 -3.07
N TYR A 149 -0.89 12.05 -3.37
CA TYR A 149 -1.22 11.52 -4.69
C TYR A 149 -2.14 12.44 -5.51
N VAL A 150 -2.32 13.71 -5.07
CA VAL A 150 -3.22 14.67 -5.74
C VAL A 150 -2.55 16.01 -6.06
N THR A 151 -1.27 16.16 -5.75
CA THR A 151 -0.51 17.39 -6.03
C THR A 151 -0.19 17.55 -7.53
N PRO A 152 -0.05 18.80 -8.01
CA PRO A 152 0.17 19.06 -9.43
C PRO A 152 1.57 18.61 -9.89
N LYS A 153 1.69 18.34 -11.18
CA LYS A 153 2.96 18.06 -11.85
C LYS A 153 4.00 19.15 -11.60
N GLY A 154 5.25 18.73 -11.34
CA GLY A 154 6.38 19.63 -11.11
C GLY A 154 6.36 20.35 -9.76
N SER A 155 5.49 19.93 -8.84
CA SER A 155 5.44 20.43 -7.46
C SER A 155 6.05 19.45 -6.47
N GLU A 156 6.13 19.86 -5.22
CA GLU A 156 6.67 19.08 -4.10
C GLU A 156 8.18 18.80 -4.23
N MET A 157 8.70 17.95 -3.35
CA MET A 157 10.11 17.64 -3.24
C MET A 157 10.68 17.02 -4.54
N LEU A 158 11.91 17.42 -4.86
CA LEU A 158 12.68 16.83 -5.97
C LEU A 158 13.19 15.44 -5.55
N LEU A 159 13.00 14.46 -6.40
CA LEU A 159 13.53 13.13 -6.23
C LEU A 159 15.04 13.10 -6.49
N VAL A 160 15.79 12.58 -5.53
CA VAL A 160 17.24 12.42 -5.68
C VAL A 160 17.64 10.94 -5.51
N PRO A 161 18.75 10.52 -6.15
CA PRO A 161 19.23 9.15 -5.98
C PRO A 161 19.46 8.79 -4.50
N GLY A 162 18.96 7.62 -4.08
CA GLY A 162 19.07 7.13 -2.73
C GLY A 162 17.80 7.30 -1.88
N MET A 163 16.79 8.02 -2.35
CA MET A 163 15.47 8.04 -1.72
C MET A 163 14.78 6.68 -1.85
N ILE A 164 14.13 6.25 -0.79
CA ILE A 164 13.32 5.03 -0.74
C ILE A 164 11.89 5.44 -0.40
N LEU A 165 10.97 5.04 -1.23
CA LEU A 165 9.53 5.27 -1.07
C LEU A 165 8.81 3.94 -1.25
N PRO A 166 7.83 3.59 -0.39
CA PRO A 166 7.07 2.36 -0.57
C PRO A 166 6.18 2.44 -1.82
N SER A 167 5.96 1.28 -2.41
CA SER A 167 5.09 1.10 -3.57
C SER A 167 3.82 0.39 -3.12
N ASN A 168 2.85 1.14 -2.63
CA ASN A 168 1.58 0.61 -2.14
C ASN A 168 0.48 0.68 -3.20
N GLN A 169 -0.35 -0.36 -3.24
CA GLN A 169 -1.52 -0.48 -4.13
C GLN A 169 -2.81 -0.16 -3.40
#